data_7246d3a7a9610c448cc1ed272cc3de82
#
_entry.id   7246d3a7a9610c448cc1ed272cc3de82
#
_cell.length_a   1.000
_cell.length_b   1.000
_cell.length_c   1.000
_cell.angle_alpha   90.00
_cell.angle_beta   90.00
_cell.angle_gamma   90.00
#
_symmetry.space_group_name_H-M   'P 1'
#
loop_
_entity.id
_entity.type
_entity.pdbx_description
1 polymer ?
#
loop_
_entity_poly.entity_id
_entity_poly.type
_entity_poly.pdbx_seq_one_letter_code
_entity_poly.pdbx_strand_id
1 'polypeptide(L)'
;HHLLRRQRQMCIRDSSGGEQQRVAIARALVTNPKLILADEPTGALDPITSREVLELFGKLHAEKGVAFLIVTHSDEVAAFCDRSLELRDGRFVAEHGTNLDVDDLEGTRELIVDELGTVSFPPEVLMKMGGSGRYEIAHNEKGEVTLVTAEKNKSMIKGKKVLASQCPACNHKYKDNSQLCPECGSSRPMVSES
;
A
#
# COMPACT_ATOMS: atom_id res chain seq x y z
N HIS A 1 -47.42 -17.01 -21.38
CA HIS A 1 -47.38 -16.14 -20.17
C HIS A 1 -46.38 -16.58 -19.07
N HIS A 2 -45.96 -17.84 -19.04
CA HIS A 2 -44.99 -18.33 -18.00
C HIS A 2 -43.53 -17.99 -18.33
N LEU A 3 -43.17 -17.82 -19.60
CA LEU A 3 -41.77 -17.51 -20.00
C LEU A 3 -41.33 -16.08 -19.65
N LEU A 4 -42.29 -15.14 -19.63
CA LEU A 4 -42.01 -13.74 -19.31
C LEU A 4 -41.81 -13.47 -17.80
N ARG A 5 -42.25 -14.38 -16.92
CA ARG A 5 -42.04 -14.25 -15.47
C ARG A 5 -40.63 -14.63 -15.03
N ARG A 6 -39.94 -15.53 -15.74
CA ARG A 6 -38.55 -15.91 -15.45
C ARG A 6 -37.55 -14.79 -15.76
N GLN A 7 -37.85 -13.93 -16.72
CA GLN A 7 -36.98 -12.79 -17.05
C GLN A 7 -37.09 -11.62 -16.06
N ARG A 8 -38.09 -11.58 -15.18
CA ARG A 8 -38.25 -10.52 -14.16
C ARG A 8 -37.61 -10.83 -12.81
N GLN A 9 -37.10 -12.05 -12.62
CA GLN A 9 -36.43 -12.48 -11.38
C GLN A 9 -34.97 -12.85 -11.62
N MET A 10 -34.31 -12.21 -12.58
CA MET A 10 -32.86 -12.22 -12.56
C MET A 10 -32.42 -11.34 -11.37
N CYS A 11 -32.45 -11.94 -10.19
CA CYS A 11 -31.77 -11.37 -9.03
C CYS A 11 -30.31 -11.24 -9.41
N ILE A 12 -29.75 -10.05 -9.26
CA ILE A 12 -28.30 -9.75 -9.43
C ILE A 12 -27.45 -10.77 -8.65
N ARG A 13 -28.01 -11.38 -7.60
CA ARG A 13 -27.40 -12.44 -6.78
C ARG A 13 -27.15 -13.76 -7.50
N ASP A 14 -27.87 -14.04 -8.58
CA ASP A 14 -27.73 -15.30 -9.34
C ASP A 14 -26.80 -15.15 -10.56
N SER A 15 -26.26 -13.94 -10.76
CA SER A 15 -25.31 -13.64 -11.84
C SER A 15 -23.88 -13.99 -11.41
N SER A 16 -23.03 -14.33 -12.39
CA SER A 16 -21.58 -14.46 -12.14
C SER A 16 -20.96 -13.14 -11.67
N GLY A 17 -19.86 -13.20 -10.94
CA GLY A 17 -19.17 -12.00 -10.46
C GLY A 17 -18.87 -11.00 -11.59
N GLY A 18 -18.47 -11.48 -12.77
CA GLY A 18 -18.22 -10.64 -13.93
C GLY A 18 -19.47 -9.98 -14.51
N GLU A 19 -20.63 -10.66 -14.45
CA GLU A 19 -21.91 -10.05 -14.87
C GLU A 19 -22.34 -8.95 -13.90
N GLN A 20 -22.17 -9.18 -12.60
CA GLN A 20 -22.46 -8.19 -11.57
C GLN A 20 -21.57 -6.95 -11.77
N GLN A 21 -20.28 -7.15 -12.06
CA GLN A 21 -19.34 -6.07 -12.33
C GLN A 21 -19.72 -5.27 -13.59
N ARG A 22 -20.07 -5.95 -14.68
CA ARG A 22 -20.55 -5.27 -15.91
C ARG A 22 -21.81 -4.45 -15.65
N VAL A 23 -22.73 -4.94 -14.82
CA VAL A 23 -23.92 -4.18 -14.41
C VAL A 23 -23.54 -2.95 -13.59
N ALA A 24 -22.58 -3.07 -12.67
CA ALA A 24 -22.08 -1.94 -11.88
C ALA A 24 -21.46 -0.86 -12.78
N ILE A 25 -20.64 -1.26 -13.75
CA ILE A 25 -20.04 -0.36 -14.75
C ILE A 25 -21.15 0.31 -15.59
N ALA A 26 -22.11 -0.45 -16.08
CA ALA A 26 -23.23 0.10 -16.85
C ALA A 26 -24.01 1.14 -16.05
N ARG A 27 -24.26 0.90 -14.77
CA ARG A 27 -24.91 1.86 -13.88
C ARG A 27 -24.09 3.15 -13.70
N ALA A 28 -22.78 3.04 -13.55
CA ALA A 28 -21.89 4.20 -13.44
C ALA A 28 -21.92 5.05 -14.73
N LEU A 29 -22.05 4.44 -15.89
CA LEU A 29 -22.06 5.10 -17.19
C LEU A 29 -23.37 5.82 -17.54
N VAL A 30 -24.49 5.52 -16.87
CA VAL A 30 -25.81 6.09 -17.19
C VAL A 30 -25.81 7.63 -17.20
N THR A 31 -25.01 8.24 -16.31
CA THR A 31 -24.93 9.71 -16.17
C THR A 31 -23.90 10.36 -17.08
N ASN A 32 -23.28 9.62 -18.01
CA ASN A 32 -22.20 10.08 -18.86
C ASN A 32 -21.06 10.77 -18.05
N PRO A 33 -20.46 10.08 -17.05
CA PRO A 33 -19.45 10.67 -16.19
C PRO A 33 -18.15 10.92 -16.97
N LYS A 34 -17.41 11.94 -16.58
CA LYS A 34 -16.04 12.16 -17.05
C LYS A 34 -15.01 11.34 -16.28
N LEU A 35 -15.34 10.95 -15.05
CA LEU A 35 -14.47 10.18 -14.14
C LEU A 35 -15.30 9.09 -13.46
N ILE A 36 -14.76 7.88 -13.42
CA ILE A 36 -15.30 6.74 -12.66
C ILE A 36 -14.29 6.38 -11.56
N LEU A 37 -14.79 6.24 -10.34
CA LEU A 37 -14.03 5.72 -9.21
C LEU A 37 -14.31 4.22 -9.08
N ALA A 38 -13.28 3.41 -9.08
CA ALA A 38 -13.37 1.96 -8.98
C ALA A 38 -12.51 1.46 -7.82
N ASP A 39 -13.14 0.80 -6.86
CA ASP A 39 -12.49 0.19 -5.71
C ASP A 39 -12.46 -1.31 -5.91
N GLU A 40 -11.24 -1.89 -6.02
CA GLU A 40 -10.98 -3.31 -6.29
C GLU A 40 -11.87 -3.90 -7.40
N PRO A 41 -11.89 -3.31 -8.61
CA PRO A 41 -12.87 -3.66 -9.64
C PRO A 41 -12.75 -5.10 -10.15
N THR A 42 -11.64 -5.77 -9.89
CA THR A 42 -11.37 -7.14 -10.33
C THR A 42 -11.12 -8.12 -9.18
N GLY A 43 -11.10 -7.65 -7.93
CA GLY A 43 -10.68 -8.44 -6.77
C GLY A 43 -11.49 -9.71 -6.49
N ALA A 44 -12.74 -9.77 -6.94
CA ALA A 44 -13.62 -10.93 -6.77
C ALA A 44 -13.78 -11.76 -8.06
N LEU A 45 -12.98 -11.49 -9.10
CA LEU A 45 -13.10 -12.11 -10.42
C LEU A 45 -11.98 -13.10 -10.67
N ASP A 46 -12.27 -14.08 -11.54
CA ASP A 46 -11.23 -14.94 -12.09
C ASP A 46 -10.33 -14.17 -13.07
N PRO A 47 -9.11 -14.64 -13.38
CA PRO A 47 -8.16 -13.92 -14.22
C PRO A 47 -8.67 -13.59 -15.63
N ILE A 48 -9.52 -14.45 -16.23
CA ILE A 48 -10.05 -14.22 -17.56
C ILE A 48 -11.05 -13.07 -17.52
N THR A 49 -12.01 -13.15 -16.62
CA THR A 49 -13.03 -12.12 -16.42
C THR A 49 -12.44 -10.78 -15.99
N SER A 50 -11.36 -10.81 -15.19
CA SER A 50 -10.60 -9.61 -14.79
C SER A 50 -10.05 -8.87 -16.01
N ARG A 51 -9.42 -9.58 -16.93
CA ARG A 51 -8.90 -8.99 -18.19
C ARG A 51 -10.02 -8.42 -19.05
N GLU A 52 -11.15 -9.11 -19.18
CA GLU A 52 -12.31 -8.59 -19.92
C GLU A 52 -12.82 -7.25 -19.35
N VAL A 53 -12.82 -7.11 -18.02
CA VAL A 53 -13.21 -5.85 -17.34
C VAL A 53 -12.19 -4.74 -17.59
N LEU A 54 -10.90 -5.04 -17.52
CA LEU A 54 -9.83 -4.07 -17.82
C LEU A 54 -9.89 -3.63 -19.30
N GLU A 55 -10.05 -4.57 -20.24
CA GLU A 55 -10.24 -4.24 -21.66
C GLU A 55 -11.46 -3.35 -21.88
N LEU A 56 -12.57 -3.60 -21.15
CA LEU A 56 -13.75 -2.74 -21.21
C LEU A 56 -13.42 -1.33 -20.71
N PHE A 57 -12.64 -1.17 -19.62
CA PHE A 57 -12.20 0.15 -19.16
C PHE A 57 -11.36 0.87 -20.23
N GLY A 58 -10.40 0.17 -20.84
CA GLY A 58 -9.60 0.72 -21.93
C GLY A 58 -10.43 1.19 -23.12
N LYS A 59 -11.42 0.39 -23.54
CA LYS A 59 -12.35 0.77 -24.61
C LYS A 59 -13.18 2.01 -24.24
N LEU A 60 -13.71 2.07 -23.01
CA LEU A 60 -14.49 3.21 -22.54
C LEU A 60 -13.63 4.48 -22.46
N HIS A 61 -12.37 4.35 -22.03
CA HIS A 61 -11.42 5.46 -22.04
C HIS A 61 -11.17 5.95 -23.47
N ALA A 62 -10.80 5.06 -24.38
CA ALA A 62 -10.47 5.40 -25.77
C ALA A 62 -11.66 5.97 -26.56
N GLU A 63 -12.85 5.37 -26.42
CA GLU A 63 -14.02 5.71 -27.24
C GLU A 63 -14.88 6.83 -26.65
N LYS A 64 -14.95 6.92 -25.31
CA LYS A 64 -15.83 7.85 -24.59
C LYS A 64 -15.08 8.96 -23.85
N GLY A 65 -13.74 8.86 -23.75
CA GLY A 65 -12.93 9.80 -22.99
C GLY A 65 -13.19 9.76 -21.47
N VAL A 66 -13.71 8.63 -20.96
CA VAL A 66 -13.96 8.45 -19.52
C VAL A 66 -12.62 8.19 -18.83
N ALA A 67 -12.29 8.96 -17.81
CA ALA A 67 -11.15 8.70 -16.93
C ALA A 67 -11.54 7.70 -15.84
N PHE A 68 -10.57 6.88 -15.41
CA PHE A 68 -10.76 5.93 -14.30
C PHE A 68 -9.74 6.23 -13.20
N LEU A 69 -10.21 6.33 -11.96
CA LEU A 69 -9.37 6.28 -10.77
C LEU A 69 -9.62 4.94 -10.08
N ILE A 70 -8.63 4.08 -10.14
CA ILE A 70 -8.74 2.70 -9.64
C ILE A 70 -7.92 2.58 -8.36
N VAL A 71 -8.53 2.04 -7.30
CA VAL A 71 -7.84 1.62 -6.08
C VAL A 71 -7.73 0.11 -6.13
N THR A 72 -6.52 -0.42 -5.99
CA THR A 72 -6.27 -1.86 -6.08
C THR A 72 -4.97 -2.25 -5.36
N HIS A 73 -4.87 -3.51 -4.98
CA HIS A 73 -3.65 -4.15 -4.50
C HIS A 73 -3.05 -5.11 -5.56
N SER A 74 -3.62 -5.15 -6.77
CA SER A 74 -3.17 -6.00 -7.86
C SER A 74 -2.16 -5.26 -8.75
N ASP A 75 -0.95 -5.80 -8.86
CA ASP A 75 0.10 -5.27 -9.74
C ASP A 75 -0.31 -5.36 -11.21
N GLU A 76 -1.08 -6.39 -11.61
CA GLU A 76 -1.61 -6.54 -12.97
C GLU A 76 -2.56 -5.39 -13.34
N VAL A 77 -3.42 -4.98 -12.41
CA VAL A 77 -4.33 -3.84 -12.61
C VAL A 77 -3.55 -2.52 -12.63
N ALA A 78 -2.56 -2.37 -11.74
CA ALA A 78 -1.69 -1.20 -11.71
C ALA A 78 -0.91 -1.03 -13.03
N ALA A 79 -0.37 -2.13 -13.57
CA ALA A 79 0.35 -2.14 -14.85
C ALA A 79 -0.54 -1.83 -16.07
N PHE A 80 -1.85 -2.08 -15.96
CA PHE A 80 -2.80 -1.73 -17.01
C PHE A 80 -3.06 -0.21 -17.09
N CYS A 81 -2.86 0.53 -16.00
CA CYS A 81 -3.10 1.96 -15.93
C CYS A 81 -1.97 2.77 -16.57
N ASP A 82 -2.31 3.95 -17.14
CA ASP A 82 -1.31 4.89 -17.67
C ASP A 82 -0.38 5.45 -16.60
N ARG A 83 -0.85 5.49 -15.35
CA ARG A 83 -0.14 6.00 -14.19
C ARG A 83 -0.57 5.27 -12.94
N SER A 84 0.36 4.88 -12.12
CA SER A 84 0.10 4.24 -10.83
C SER A 84 0.81 4.98 -9.70
N LEU A 85 0.10 5.19 -8.59
CA LEU A 85 0.61 5.83 -7.39
C LEU A 85 0.56 4.83 -6.23
N GLU A 86 1.69 4.61 -5.59
CA GLU A 86 1.78 3.76 -4.41
C GLU A 86 1.45 4.57 -3.16
N LEU A 87 0.41 4.14 -2.42
CA LEU A 87 -0.04 4.77 -1.19
C LEU A 87 0.33 3.91 0.02
N ARG A 88 1.06 4.48 0.99
CA ARG A 88 1.36 3.83 2.28
C ARG A 88 1.13 4.80 3.42
N ASP A 89 0.45 4.35 4.46
CA ASP A 89 0.16 5.15 5.67
C ASP A 89 -0.41 6.56 5.37
N GLY A 90 -1.25 6.64 4.33
CA GLY A 90 -1.89 7.89 3.90
C GLY A 90 -0.97 8.85 3.12
N ARG A 91 0.21 8.40 2.67
CA ARG A 91 1.16 9.19 1.87
C ARG A 91 1.48 8.49 0.56
N PHE A 92 1.65 9.27 -0.49
CA PHE A 92 2.20 8.77 -1.73
C PHE A 92 3.72 8.59 -1.58
N VAL A 93 4.20 7.38 -1.82
CA VAL A 93 5.61 7.01 -1.63
C VAL A 93 6.34 6.82 -2.96
N ALA A 94 5.64 6.40 -3.99
CA ALA A 94 6.19 6.18 -5.31
C ALA A 94 5.17 6.40 -6.42
N GLU A 95 5.67 6.69 -7.59
CA GLU A 95 4.92 6.79 -8.84
C GLU A 95 5.55 5.87 -9.89
N HIS A 96 4.69 5.27 -10.70
CA HIS A 96 5.08 4.48 -11.87
C HIS A 96 4.39 5.07 -13.10
N GLY A 97 5.16 5.33 -14.14
CA GLY A 97 4.65 5.84 -15.43
C GLY A 97 4.10 4.73 -16.33
N THR A 98 3.85 5.09 -17.61
CA THR A 98 3.18 4.29 -18.64
C THR A 98 3.88 2.98 -19.06
N ASN A 99 5.07 2.68 -18.55
CA ASN A 99 5.86 1.48 -18.91
C ASN A 99 6.16 0.66 -17.65
N LEU A 100 5.12 0.39 -16.85
CA LEU A 100 5.26 -0.48 -15.68
C LEU A 100 5.61 -1.88 -16.19
N ASP A 101 6.85 -2.29 -16.00
CA ASP A 101 7.25 -3.69 -16.19
C ASP A 101 6.92 -4.44 -14.90
N VAL A 102 5.98 -5.39 -14.99
CA VAL A 102 5.56 -6.19 -13.83
C VAL A 102 6.71 -7.05 -13.32
N ASP A 103 7.65 -7.41 -14.21
CA ASP A 103 8.84 -8.20 -13.87
C ASP A 103 9.99 -7.33 -13.32
N ASP A 104 9.99 -6.00 -13.56
CA ASP A 104 10.97 -5.04 -13.04
C ASP A 104 10.30 -3.80 -12.41
N LEU A 105 9.51 -4.02 -11.39
CA LEU A 105 8.86 -2.96 -10.61
C LEU A 105 9.87 -2.04 -9.90
N GLU A 106 11.10 -2.51 -9.65
CA GLU A 106 12.15 -1.72 -9.01
C GLU A 106 12.79 -0.71 -9.97
N GLY A 107 12.92 -1.03 -11.26
CA GLY A 107 13.60 -0.18 -12.26
C GLY A 107 12.78 1.01 -12.74
N THR A 108 11.46 0.96 -12.61
CA THR A 108 10.54 1.99 -13.12
C THR A 108 9.94 2.87 -12.02
N ARG A 109 10.37 2.68 -10.77
CA ARG A 109 9.82 3.38 -9.61
C ARG A 109 10.45 4.74 -9.40
N GLU A 110 9.64 5.79 -9.39
CA GLU A 110 10.04 7.14 -9.00
C GLU A 110 9.60 7.42 -7.56
N LEU A 111 10.50 7.90 -6.70
CA LEU A 111 10.18 8.29 -5.33
C LEU A 111 9.54 9.68 -5.31
N ILE A 112 8.47 9.84 -4.55
CA ILE A 112 7.80 11.11 -4.37
C ILE A 112 8.37 11.83 -3.16
N VAL A 113 8.84 13.07 -3.37
CA VAL A 113 9.18 14.03 -2.32
C VAL A 113 8.02 15.01 -2.23
N ASP A 114 7.39 15.14 -1.07
CA ASP A 114 6.28 16.07 -0.86
C ASP A 114 6.75 17.55 -0.77
N GLU A 115 5.80 18.47 -0.72
CA GLU A 115 6.07 19.92 -0.65
C GLU A 115 6.85 20.32 0.62
N LEU A 116 6.84 19.48 1.65
CA LEU A 116 7.61 19.68 2.89
C LEU A 116 9.01 19.08 2.82
N GLY A 117 9.38 18.47 1.69
CA GLY A 117 10.65 17.78 1.51
C GLY A 117 10.71 16.41 2.18
N THR A 118 9.56 15.81 2.51
CA THR A 118 9.50 14.48 3.10
C THR A 118 9.46 13.42 2.01
N VAL A 119 10.26 12.36 2.17
CA VAL A 119 10.24 11.17 1.33
C VAL A 119 10.00 9.93 2.20
N SER A 120 9.17 9.02 1.74
CA SER A 120 8.99 7.71 2.35
C SER A 120 9.63 6.66 1.46
N PHE A 121 10.63 5.95 1.99
CA PHE A 121 11.27 4.88 1.24
C PHE A 121 10.45 3.60 1.32
N PRO A 122 10.22 2.90 0.19
CA PRO A 122 9.69 1.54 0.20
C PRO A 122 10.56 0.61 1.05
N PRO A 123 10.00 -0.44 1.68
CA PRO A 123 10.75 -1.35 2.56
C PRO A 123 11.99 -1.96 1.89
N GLU A 124 11.90 -2.27 0.62
CA GLU A 124 12.99 -2.86 -0.18
C GLU A 124 14.17 -1.87 -0.29
N VAL A 125 13.87 -0.60 -0.59
CA VAL A 125 14.88 0.48 -0.67
C VAL A 125 15.48 0.71 0.72
N LEU A 126 14.61 0.78 1.75
CA LEU A 126 15.06 0.95 3.13
C LEU A 126 15.97 -0.19 3.59
N MET A 127 15.68 -1.45 3.23
CA MET A 127 16.54 -2.60 3.52
C MET A 127 17.89 -2.50 2.79
N LYS A 128 17.90 -2.11 1.51
CA LYS A 128 19.13 -1.90 0.72
C LYS A 128 19.99 -0.77 1.31
N MET A 129 19.36 0.24 1.90
CA MET A 129 20.04 1.34 2.61
C MET A 129 20.63 0.93 3.98
N GLY A 130 20.28 -0.25 4.50
CA GLY A 130 20.74 -0.71 5.83
C GLY A 130 19.70 -0.52 6.94
N GLY A 131 18.45 -0.22 6.61
CA GLY A 131 17.33 -0.09 7.56
C GLY A 131 17.09 1.34 8.03
N SER A 132 16.23 1.51 9.04
CA SER A 132 15.96 2.81 9.64
C SER A 132 17.17 3.30 10.44
N GLY A 133 17.53 4.58 10.30
CA GLY A 133 18.70 5.13 10.97
C GLY A 133 18.95 6.58 10.62
N ARG A 134 20.15 7.06 10.94
CA ARG A 134 20.65 8.36 10.54
C ARG A 134 21.52 8.20 9.31
N TYR A 135 21.27 9.06 8.33
CA TYR A 135 22.02 9.09 7.09
C TYR A 135 22.69 10.46 6.93
N GLU A 136 23.90 10.46 6.45
CA GLU A 136 24.60 11.66 6.02
C GLU A 136 24.29 11.90 4.55
N ILE A 137 24.10 13.18 4.21
CA ILE A 137 23.84 13.59 2.82
C ILE A 137 25.20 13.96 2.22
N ALA A 138 25.62 13.18 1.23
CA ALA A 138 26.78 13.47 0.43
C ALA A 138 26.36 14.01 -0.94
N HIS A 139 27.06 15.03 -1.44
CA HIS A 139 26.86 15.60 -2.76
C HIS A 139 28.11 15.34 -3.61
N ASN A 140 27.91 14.97 -4.86
CA ASN A 140 29.02 14.91 -5.81
C ASN A 140 29.04 16.18 -6.70
N GLU A 141 30.12 16.34 -7.47
CA GLU A 141 30.28 17.47 -8.38
C GLU A 141 29.25 17.50 -9.52
N LYS A 142 28.53 16.40 -9.74
CA LYS A 142 27.46 16.29 -10.74
C LYS A 142 26.07 16.65 -10.21
N GLY A 143 25.97 17.02 -8.92
CA GLY A 143 24.71 17.35 -8.27
C GLY A 143 23.89 16.14 -7.82
N GLU A 144 24.46 14.93 -7.85
CA GLU A 144 23.79 13.74 -7.34
C GLU A 144 23.85 13.77 -5.79
N VAL A 145 22.75 13.41 -5.17
CA VAL A 145 22.62 13.30 -3.71
C VAL A 145 22.70 11.83 -3.32
N THR A 146 23.63 11.50 -2.45
CA THR A 146 23.78 10.14 -1.92
C THR A 146 23.53 10.14 -0.42
N LEU A 147 22.71 9.19 0.05
CA LEU A 147 22.48 8.95 1.46
C LEU A 147 23.43 7.86 1.94
N VAL A 148 24.31 8.22 2.87
CA VAL A 148 25.31 7.30 3.45
C VAL A 148 24.96 7.05 4.91
N THR A 149 24.99 5.80 5.37
CA THR A 149 24.75 5.49 6.77
C THR A 149 25.82 6.14 7.66
N ALA A 150 25.39 6.96 8.61
CA ALA A 150 26.33 7.55 9.57
C ALA A 150 26.89 6.44 10.47
N GLU A 151 28.22 6.23 10.43
CA GLU A 151 28.90 5.15 11.15
C GLU A 151 28.71 5.19 12.69
N LYS A 152 28.31 6.34 13.23
CA LYS A 152 28.02 6.54 14.66
C LYS A 152 26.76 5.81 15.14
N ASN A 153 25.91 5.29 14.26
CA ASN A 153 24.68 4.63 14.66
C ASN A 153 24.83 3.16 15.09
N LYS A 154 25.95 2.51 14.79
CA LYS A 154 26.21 1.15 15.30
C LYS A 154 26.40 1.09 16.82
N SER A 155 26.73 2.22 17.48
CA SER A 155 26.93 2.29 18.92
C SER A 155 25.67 2.66 19.72
N MET A 156 24.69 3.34 19.12
CA MET A 156 23.48 3.77 19.84
C MET A 156 22.33 2.74 19.85
N ILE A 157 22.31 1.77 18.92
CA ILE A 157 21.30 0.71 18.90
C ILE A 157 21.71 -0.50 19.76
N LYS A 158 22.92 -0.51 20.28
CA LYS A 158 23.42 -1.52 21.22
C LYS A 158 23.16 -1.22 22.70
N GLY A 159 22.20 -0.41 23.04
CA GLY A 159 21.61 -0.44 24.37
C GLY A 159 20.98 -1.81 24.57
N LYS A 160 21.66 -2.66 25.34
CA LYS A 160 21.14 -3.97 25.72
C LYS A 160 19.78 -3.73 26.35
N LYS A 161 18.72 -4.14 25.69
CA LYS A 161 17.37 -4.04 26.25
C LYS A 161 17.31 -5.00 27.41
N VAL A 162 17.16 -4.48 28.62
CA VAL A 162 16.99 -5.25 29.85
C VAL A 162 15.57 -5.06 30.37
N LEU A 163 15.08 -6.06 31.10
CA LEU A 163 13.79 -5.94 31.76
C LEU A 163 13.87 -4.86 32.86
N ALA A 164 12.89 -3.98 32.95
CA ALA A 164 12.84 -2.94 33.97
C ALA A 164 13.02 -3.53 35.37
N SER A 165 13.80 -2.86 36.21
CA SER A 165 14.02 -3.27 37.60
C SER A 165 12.86 -2.93 38.53
N GLN A 166 12.00 -1.98 38.10
CA GLN A 166 10.82 -1.53 38.85
C GLN A 166 9.60 -1.46 37.94
N CYS A 167 8.43 -1.74 38.52
CA CYS A 167 7.14 -1.62 37.83
C CYS A 167 6.78 -0.13 37.64
N PRO A 168 6.50 0.35 36.43
CA PRO A 168 6.11 1.74 36.18
C PRO A 168 4.75 2.11 36.74
N ALA A 169 3.88 1.13 37.01
CA ALA A 169 2.53 1.36 37.51
C ALA A 169 2.45 1.45 39.04
N CYS A 170 3.23 0.64 39.80
CA CYS A 170 3.15 0.58 41.24
C CYS A 170 4.52 0.67 41.97
N ASN A 171 5.60 0.92 41.25
CA ASN A 171 6.98 1.01 41.76
C ASN A 171 7.53 -0.25 42.45
N HIS A 172 6.81 -1.39 42.36
CA HIS A 172 7.29 -2.64 42.90
C HIS A 172 8.63 -3.05 42.26
N LYS A 173 9.63 -3.41 43.06
CA LYS A 173 10.92 -3.91 42.59
C LYS A 173 10.81 -5.39 42.24
N TYR A 174 11.14 -5.72 40.98
CA TYR A 174 11.19 -7.11 40.53
C TYR A 174 12.36 -7.85 41.16
N LYS A 175 12.09 -8.98 41.79
CA LYS A 175 13.09 -9.86 42.41
C LYS A 175 13.47 -11.04 41.52
N ASP A 176 12.72 -11.26 40.45
CA ASP A 176 12.84 -12.39 39.52
C ASP A 176 12.68 -11.95 38.07
N ASN A 177 12.70 -12.91 37.14
CA ASN A 177 12.48 -12.67 35.71
C ASN A 177 11.01 -12.72 35.27
N SER A 178 10.07 -12.47 36.19
CA SER A 178 8.65 -12.45 35.85
C SER A 178 8.32 -11.39 34.80
N GLN A 179 7.45 -11.73 33.85
CA GLN A 179 6.99 -10.82 32.80
C GLN A 179 5.83 -9.92 33.26
N LEU A 180 5.17 -10.28 34.38
CA LEU A 180 4.08 -9.54 34.98
C LEU A 180 4.47 -9.10 36.38
N CYS A 181 3.99 -7.92 36.78
CA CYS A 181 4.17 -7.43 38.14
C CYS A 181 3.32 -8.26 39.11
N PRO A 182 3.89 -8.85 40.18
CA PRO A 182 3.14 -9.65 41.14
C PRO A 182 2.15 -8.84 41.98
N GLU A 183 2.34 -7.52 42.11
CA GLU A 183 1.47 -6.64 42.88
C GLU A 183 0.27 -6.10 42.10
N CYS A 184 0.49 -5.68 40.85
CA CYS A 184 -0.57 -5.01 40.08
C CYS A 184 -0.91 -5.69 38.75
N GLY A 185 -0.24 -6.79 38.38
CA GLY A 185 -0.49 -7.53 37.15
C GLY A 185 -0.02 -6.85 35.86
N SER A 186 0.57 -5.64 35.94
CA SER A 186 1.07 -4.92 34.75
C SER A 186 2.24 -5.64 34.11
N SER A 187 2.33 -5.60 32.76
CA SER A 187 3.46 -6.17 32.03
C SER A 187 4.77 -5.43 32.32
N ARG A 188 5.87 -6.18 32.46
CA ARG A 188 7.19 -5.63 32.71
C ARG A 188 7.81 -5.12 31.39
N PRO A 189 8.08 -3.81 31.27
CA PRO A 189 8.63 -3.26 30.05
C PRO A 189 10.13 -3.55 29.90
N MET A 190 10.59 -3.56 28.64
CA MET A 190 12.01 -3.54 28.31
C MET A 190 12.50 -2.11 28.31
N VAL A 191 13.60 -1.83 29.01
CA VAL A 191 14.24 -0.51 29.10
C VAL A 191 15.65 -0.59 28.53
N SER A 192 16.14 0.52 27.98
CA SER A 192 17.53 0.60 27.54
C SER A 192 18.44 0.74 28.76
N GLU A 193 19.47 -0.07 28.87
CA GLU A 193 20.51 0.10 29.86
C GLU A 193 21.24 1.43 29.57
N SER A 194 21.15 2.39 30.49
CA SER A 194 21.83 3.69 30.43
C SER A 194 23.32 3.57 30.81
#